data_59281657fd1776cd6aefe6e94dfa9b67
#
_entry.id   59281657fd1776cd6aefe6e94dfa9b67
#
_cell.length_a   1.000
_cell.length_b   1.000
_cell.length_c   1.000
_cell.angle_alpha   90.00
_cell.angle_beta   90.00
_cell.angle_gamma   90.00
#
_symmetry.space_group_name_H-M   'P 1'
#
loop_
_entity.id
_entity.type
_entity.pdbx_description
1 polymer ?
#
loop_
_entity_poly.entity_id
_entity_poly.type
_entity_poly.pdbx_seq_one_letter_code
_entity_poly.pdbx_strand_id
1 'polypeptide(L)'
;MKSIITTEVFNFLKSLEQNNEREWFNQQKKSFKNVEKQVKDFCAEVFELLSQHDKLDSFKLFRIYRDVRFSKNKAPYKTHFGCSFKREQPGLRGGYYIHIQPSKSFIAVGFWEPNSADLKRIRQELDYEASEFRRILSHNKLSSVWGSLKGEQLKTAPRDFPKDHPDMDLIKFKQFLLIKEFTDEQVKNASFAAEISEAIKGARTFLDWMSHALTTNLDGESIL
;
A
#
# COMPACT_ATOMS: atom_id res chain seq x y z
N MET A 1 -16.98 -12.70 14.32
CA MET A 1 -16.14 -13.87 13.98
C MET A 1 -14.88 -13.35 13.34
N LYS A 2 -13.70 -13.86 13.71
CA LYS A 2 -12.45 -13.48 13.03
C LYS A 2 -12.44 -14.03 11.60
N SER A 3 -12.17 -13.19 10.64
CA SER A 3 -12.07 -13.57 9.22
C SER A 3 -10.65 -14.04 8.92
N ILE A 4 -10.50 -15.21 8.33
CA ILE A 4 -9.19 -15.84 8.08
C ILE A 4 -9.02 -16.02 6.57
N ILE A 5 -7.84 -15.72 6.06
CA ILE A 5 -7.44 -16.12 4.71
C ILE A 5 -7.09 -17.61 4.74
N THR A 6 -7.97 -18.43 4.18
CA THR A 6 -7.84 -19.88 4.24
C THR A 6 -6.90 -20.43 3.17
N THR A 7 -6.47 -21.68 3.31
CA THR A 7 -5.72 -22.41 2.27
C THR A 7 -6.48 -22.48 0.95
N GLU A 8 -7.83 -22.45 0.97
CA GLU A 8 -8.68 -22.43 -0.23
C GLU A 8 -8.40 -21.21 -1.12
N VAL A 9 -8.20 -20.01 -0.52
CA VAL A 9 -7.83 -18.79 -1.24
C VAL A 9 -6.50 -18.97 -1.98
N PHE A 10 -5.50 -19.52 -1.31
CA PHE A 10 -4.18 -19.77 -1.92
C PHE A 10 -4.24 -20.84 -3.02
N ASN A 11 -4.97 -21.93 -2.80
CA ASN A 11 -5.13 -22.98 -3.80
C ASN A 11 -5.85 -22.45 -5.05
N PHE A 12 -6.90 -21.64 -4.87
CA PHE A 12 -7.58 -21.00 -5.99
C PHE A 12 -6.62 -20.10 -6.81
N LEU A 13 -5.82 -19.25 -6.15
CA LEU A 13 -4.87 -18.36 -6.84
C LEU A 13 -3.78 -19.13 -7.57
N LYS A 14 -3.26 -20.24 -6.98
CA LYS A 14 -2.29 -21.14 -7.64
C LYS A 14 -2.90 -21.80 -8.88
N SER A 15 -4.12 -22.31 -8.77
CA SER A 15 -4.83 -22.93 -9.90
C SER A 15 -5.14 -21.91 -11.00
N LEU A 16 -5.49 -20.68 -10.62
CA LEU A 16 -5.72 -19.58 -11.57
C LEU A 16 -4.42 -19.16 -12.28
N GLU A 17 -3.28 -19.20 -11.62
CA GLU A 17 -1.99 -18.90 -12.24
C GLU A 17 -1.63 -19.91 -13.32
N GLN A 18 -1.95 -21.19 -13.09
CA GLN A 18 -1.70 -22.29 -14.03
C GLN A 18 -2.72 -22.31 -15.20
N ASN A 19 -3.94 -21.79 -14.98
CA ASN A 19 -5.06 -21.87 -15.93
C ASN A 19 -5.68 -20.49 -16.15
N ASN A 20 -4.86 -19.47 -16.50
CA ASN A 20 -5.32 -18.08 -16.58
C ASN A 20 -6.06 -17.81 -17.90
N GLU A 21 -7.20 -18.49 -18.08
CA GLU A 21 -8.05 -18.45 -19.25
C GLU A 21 -9.51 -18.21 -18.89
N ARG A 22 -10.28 -17.63 -19.82
CA ARG A 22 -11.69 -17.27 -19.58
C ARG A 22 -12.57 -18.50 -19.39
N GLU A 23 -12.30 -19.56 -20.15
CA GLU A 23 -13.09 -20.80 -20.11
C GLU A 23 -12.95 -21.48 -18.76
N TRP A 24 -11.70 -21.70 -18.30
CA TRP A 24 -11.41 -22.26 -16.99
C TRP A 24 -12.02 -21.42 -15.87
N PHE A 25 -11.85 -20.09 -15.92
CA PHE A 25 -12.40 -19.20 -14.89
C PHE A 25 -13.93 -19.27 -14.81
N ASN A 26 -14.61 -19.37 -15.95
CA ASN A 26 -16.08 -19.51 -15.97
C ASN A 26 -16.54 -20.80 -15.29
N GLN A 27 -15.80 -21.91 -15.47
CA GLN A 27 -16.07 -23.18 -14.77
C GLN A 27 -15.84 -23.04 -13.25
N GLN A 28 -14.85 -22.24 -12.83
CA GLN A 28 -14.50 -22.02 -11.43
C GLN A 28 -15.24 -20.83 -10.77
N LYS A 29 -16.23 -20.24 -11.43
CA LYS A 29 -16.88 -19.01 -10.97
C LYS A 29 -17.51 -19.11 -9.58
N LYS A 30 -18.02 -20.29 -9.20
CA LYS A 30 -18.57 -20.53 -7.85
C LYS A 30 -17.46 -20.51 -6.80
N SER A 31 -16.36 -21.20 -7.04
CA SER A 31 -15.17 -21.21 -6.17
C SER A 31 -14.58 -19.81 -6.04
N PHE A 32 -14.46 -19.09 -7.17
CA PHE A 32 -14.02 -17.69 -7.16
C PHE A 32 -14.88 -16.82 -6.24
N LYS A 33 -16.20 -16.87 -6.34
CA LYS A 33 -17.09 -16.06 -5.48
C LYS A 33 -16.94 -16.40 -4.00
N ASN A 34 -16.69 -17.66 -3.66
CA ASN A 34 -16.46 -18.07 -2.28
C ASN A 34 -15.16 -17.46 -1.74
N VAL A 35 -14.03 -17.60 -2.45
CA VAL A 35 -12.75 -17.05 -2.01
C VAL A 35 -12.74 -15.52 -2.04
N GLU A 36 -13.40 -14.89 -3.02
CA GLU A 36 -13.56 -13.42 -3.07
C GLU A 36 -14.32 -12.90 -1.84
N LYS A 37 -15.38 -13.60 -1.42
CA LYS A 37 -16.12 -13.28 -0.20
C LYS A 37 -15.23 -13.38 1.03
N GLN A 38 -14.47 -14.47 1.19
CA GLN A 38 -13.54 -14.64 2.32
C GLN A 38 -12.53 -13.47 2.40
N VAL A 39 -11.93 -13.10 1.26
CA VAL A 39 -10.98 -11.98 1.22
C VAL A 39 -11.68 -10.65 1.52
N LYS A 40 -12.90 -10.44 1.05
CA LYS A 40 -13.68 -9.22 1.33
C LYS A 40 -14.03 -9.12 2.82
N ASP A 41 -14.45 -10.20 3.44
CA ASP A 41 -14.75 -10.25 4.87
C ASP A 41 -13.49 -9.97 5.70
N PHE A 42 -12.34 -10.53 5.30
CA PHE A 42 -11.04 -10.24 5.91
C PHE A 42 -10.67 -8.75 5.78
N CYS A 43 -10.83 -8.16 4.58
CA CYS A 43 -10.56 -6.73 4.39
C CYS A 43 -11.50 -5.84 5.23
N ALA A 44 -12.76 -6.24 5.43
CA ALA A 44 -13.70 -5.56 6.30
C ALA A 44 -13.22 -5.59 7.77
N GLU A 45 -12.76 -6.76 8.26
CA GLU A 45 -12.19 -6.86 9.62
C GLU A 45 -10.93 -5.98 9.78
N VAL A 46 -10.04 -5.97 8.79
CA VAL A 46 -8.87 -5.08 8.82
C VAL A 46 -9.29 -3.61 8.84
N PHE A 47 -10.31 -3.22 8.05
CA PHE A 47 -10.84 -1.86 8.06
C PHE A 47 -11.33 -1.45 9.44
N GLU A 48 -12.10 -2.30 10.12
CA GLU A 48 -12.58 -2.07 11.49
C GLU A 48 -11.42 -1.90 12.49
N LEU A 49 -10.39 -2.75 12.39
CA LEU A 49 -9.21 -2.66 13.26
C LEU A 49 -8.40 -1.37 13.01
N LEU A 50 -8.20 -0.99 11.76
CA LEU A 50 -7.52 0.25 11.39
C LEU A 50 -8.30 1.47 11.84
N SER A 51 -9.63 1.44 11.74
CA SER A 51 -10.52 2.54 12.14
C SER A 51 -10.50 2.82 13.65
N GLN A 52 -9.97 1.91 14.47
CA GLN A 52 -9.77 2.14 15.89
C GLN A 52 -8.63 3.13 16.20
N HIS A 53 -7.71 3.34 15.26
CA HIS A 53 -6.54 4.19 15.46
C HIS A 53 -6.21 5.12 14.29
N ASP A 54 -6.98 5.09 13.19
CA ASP A 54 -6.90 6.05 12.08
C ASP A 54 -8.30 6.38 11.55
N LYS A 55 -8.44 7.53 10.89
CA LYS A 55 -9.68 7.91 10.23
C LYS A 55 -9.66 7.45 8.78
N LEU A 56 -10.50 6.46 8.47
CA LEU A 56 -10.64 5.87 7.16
C LEU A 56 -11.98 6.23 6.54
N ASP A 57 -11.97 6.55 5.26
CA ASP A 57 -13.16 6.82 4.45
C ASP A 57 -13.80 5.50 3.98
N SER A 58 -12.99 4.62 3.40
CA SER A 58 -13.49 3.39 2.77
C SER A 58 -12.37 2.39 2.51
N PHE A 59 -12.76 1.15 2.20
CA PHE A 59 -11.85 0.18 1.61
C PHE A 59 -12.40 -0.34 0.28
N LYS A 60 -11.49 -0.77 -0.59
CA LYS A 60 -11.84 -1.31 -1.91
C LYS A 60 -11.05 -2.56 -2.22
N LEU A 61 -11.74 -3.70 -2.28
CA LEU A 61 -11.19 -4.91 -2.89
C LEU A 61 -11.20 -4.74 -4.42
N PHE A 62 -10.03 -4.83 -5.04
CA PHE A 62 -9.92 -4.68 -6.49
C PHE A 62 -10.42 -5.92 -7.21
N ARG A 63 -11.11 -5.72 -8.33
CA ARG A 63 -11.57 -6.81 -9.20
C ARG A 63 -10.38 -7.64 -9.69
N ILE A 64 -10.59 -8.94 -9.81
CA ILE A 64 -9.57 -9.88 -10.28
C ILE A 64 -9.28 -9.72 -11.78
N TYR A 65 -10.20 -9.15 -12.55
CA TYR A 65 -10.04 -8.92 -13.98
C TYR A 65 -8.95 -7.90 -14.27
N ARG A 66 -8.13 -8.18 -15.29
CA ARG A 66 -7.10 -7.25 -15.80
C ARG A 66 -7.65 -6.47 -17.00
N ASP A 67 -7.20 -5.23 -17.12
CA ASP A 67 -7.29 -4.50 -18.38
C ASP A 67 -6.04 -4.84 -19.21
N VAL A 68 -6.25 -5.64 -20.24
CA VAL A 68 -5.15 -6.17 -21.06
C VAL A 68 -5.02 -5.47 -22.42
N ARG A 69 -5.78 -4.39 -22.66
CA ARG A 69 -5.79 -3.69 -23.96
C ARG A 69 -4.39 -3.28 -24.39
N PHE A 70 -3.63 -2.67 -23.51
CA PHE A 70 -2.28 -2.17 -23.75
C PHE A 70 -1.16 -3.02 -23.14
N SER A 71 -1.48 -4.18 -22.56
CA SER A 71 -0.52 -5.07 -21.91
C SER A 71 0.08 -6.06 -22.91
N LYS A 72 1.39 -6.29 -22.83
CA LYS A 72 2.06 -7.40 -23.55
C LYS A 72 1.57 -8.76 -23.03
N ASN A 73 1.39 -8.88 -21.73
CA ASN A 73 0.81 -10.08 -21.13
C ASN A 73 -0.72 -10.02 -21.25
N LYS A 74 -1.30 -10.96 -22.00
CA LYS A 74 -2.74 -11.04 -22.29
C LYS A 74 -3.53 -11.91 -21.32
N ALA A 75 -2.92 -12.45 -20.24
CA ALA A 75 -3.63 -13.18 -19.19
C ALA A 75 -4.75 -12.31 -18.61
N PRO A 76 -6.04 -12.77 -18.66
CA PRO A 76 -7.19 -11.92 -18.36
C PRO A 76 -7.41 -11.65 -16.88
N TYR A 77 -6.75 -12.39 -15.99
CA TYR A 77 -6.95 -12.30 -14.54
C TYR A 77 -5.67 -11.99 -13.80
N LYS A 78 -5.80 -11.32 -12.65
CA LYS A 78 -4.72 -11.17 -11.66
C LYS A 78 -4.60 -12.48 -10.89
N THR A 79 -3.38 -12.85 -10.51
CA THR A 79 -3.10 -14.02 -9.66
C THR A 79 -2.98 -13.66 -8.19
N HIS A 80 -3.61 -12.57 -7.80
CA HIS A 80 -3.62 -12.03 -6.44
C HIS A 80 -4.93 -11.28 -6.15
N PHE A 81 -5.24 -11.13 -4.88
CA PHE A 81 -6.20 -10.15 -4.42
C PHE A 81 -5.47 -8.92 -3.89
N GLY A 82 -5.95 -7.74 -4.24
CA GLY A 82 -5.46 -6.47 -3.74
C GLY A 82 -6.59 -5.68 -3.09
N CYS A 83 -6.34 -5.09 -1.93
CA CYS A 83 -7.30 -4.25 -1.23
C CYS A 83 -6.64 -2.93 -0.81
N SER A 84 -7.26 -1.80 -1.12
CA SER A 84 -6.83 -0.48 -0.67
C SER A 84 -7.73 0.04 0.44
N PHE A 85 -7.15 0.78 1.37
CA PHE A 85 -7.84 1.47 2.46
C PHE A 85 -7.52 2.96 2.34
N LYS A 86 -8.55 3.77 2.14
CA LYS A 86 -8.43 5.20 1.91
C LYS A 86 -8.59 5.94 3.24
N ARG A 87 -7.66 6.83 3.54
CA ARG A 87 -7.75 7.74 4.69
C ARG A 87 -8.71 8.89 4.38
N GLU A 88 -9.31 9.47 5.43
CA GLU A 88 -10.27 10.57 5.31
C GLU A 88 -9.60 11.83 4.76
N GLN A 89 -9.95 12.18 3.54
CA GLN A 89 -9.46 13.37 2.85
C GLN A 89 -10.37 14.58 3.10
N PRO A 90 -9.86 15.82 2.92
CA PRO A 90 -8.52 16.19 2.44
C PRO A 90 -7.42 16.20 3.50
N GLY A 91 -7.75 16.15 4.79
CA GLY A 91 -6.80 16.32 5.89
C GLY A 91 -5.81 15.17 6.06
N LEU A 92 -6.24 13.94 5.79
CA LEU A 92 -5.36 12.76 5.88
C LEU A 92 -5.00 12.26 4.49
N ARG A 93 -3.70 12.18 4.22
CA ARG A 93 -3.16 11.85 2.91
C ARG A 93 -2.50 10.47 2.92
N GLY A 94 -2.34 9.88 1.72
CA GLY A 94 -1.84 8.51 1.58
C GLY A 94 -2.90 7.44 1.89
N GLY A 95 -2.44 6.21 2.11
CA GLY A 95 -3.33 5.09 2.40
C GLY A 95 -2.57 3.80 2.66
N TYR A 96 -3.35 2.72 2.75
CA TYR A 96 -2.87 1.38 3.01
C TYR A 96 -3.27 0.45 1.88
N TYR A 97 -2.45 -0.55 1.65
CA TYR A 97 -2.71 -1.57 0.65
C TYR A 97 -2.32 -2.95 1.16
N ILE A 98 -3.18 -3.93 0.92
CA ILE A 98 -2.93 -5.34 1.20
C ILE A 98 -2.87 -6.10 -0.11
N HIS A 99 -1.85 -6.93 -0.27
CA HIS A 99 -1.64 -7.83 -1.40
C HIS A 99 -1.63 -9.27 -0.90
N ILE A 100 -2.56 -10.09 -1.35
CA ILE A 100 -2.65 -11.51 -1.02
C ILE A 100 -2.30 -12.31 -2.27
N GLN A 101 -1.14 -12.94 -2.25
CA GLN A 101 -0.65 -13.79 -3.34
C GLN A 101 0.20 -14.90 -2.76
N PRO A 102 0.08 -16.16 -3.21
CA PRO A 102 0.97 -17.24 -2.76
C PRO A 102 2.44 -16.84 -2.87
N SER A 103 3.17 -16.97 -1.75
CA SER A 103 4.61 -16.67 -1.60
C SER A 103 5.03 -15.21 -1.86
N LYS A 104 4.08 -14.28 -2.06
CA LYS A 104 4.36 -12.87 -2.39
C LYS A 104 3.37 -11.91 -1.73
N SER A 105 2.80 -12.29 -0.58
CA SER A 105 1.89 -11.42 0.15
C SER A 105 2.63 -10.30 0.86
N PHE A 106 2.06 -9.09 0.84
CA PHE A 106 2.63 -7.93 1.52
C PHE A 106 1.56 -6.92 1.91
N ILE A 107 1.91 -6.02 2.81
CA ILE A 107 1.21 -4.76 3.04
C ILE A 107 2.09 -3.58 2.63
N ALA A 108 1.47 -2.51 2.17
CA ALA A 108 2.13 -1.26 1.86
C ALA A 108 1.41 -0.08 2.53
N VAL A 109 2.20 0.91 2.94
CA VAL A 109 1.76 2.17 3.55
C VAL A 109 2.39 3.31 2.78
N GLY A 110 1.62 4.32 2.40
CA GLY A 110 2.19 5.53 1.79
C GLY A 110 1.48 6.01 0.52
N PHE A 111 2.29 6.47 -0.44
CA PHE A 111 1.85 7.09 -1.69
C PHE A 111 2.39 6.31 -2.89
N TRP A 112 1.51 5.57 -3.56
CA TRP A 112 1.87 4.79 -4.74
C TRP A 112 2.11 5.66 -5.97
N GLU A 113 1.18 6.56 -6.26
CA GLU A 113 1.24 7.45 -7.42
C GLU A 113 0.77 8.85 -7.00
N PRO A 114 1.61 9.65 -6.28
CA PRO A 114 1.28 11.03 -6.00
C PRO A 114 1.15 11.79 -7.33
N ASN A 115 0.16 12.67 -7.43
CA ASN A 115 0.07 13.57 -8.57
C ASN A 115 1.27 14.54 -8.60
N SER A 116 1.45 15.25 -9.70
CA SER A 116 2.62 16.13 -9.89
C SER A 116 2.68 17.28 -8.87
N ALA A 117 1.54 17.79 -8.42
CA ALA A 117 1.47 18.86 -7.42
C ALA A 117 1.87 18.34 -6.04
N ASP A 118 1.30 17.20 -5.62
CA ASP A 118 1.66 16.55 -4.36
C ASP A 118 3.15 16.17 -4.34
N LEU A 119 3.66 15.58 -5.44
CA LEU A 119 5.07 15.21 -5.52
C LEU A 119 6.01 16.43 -5.45
N LYS A 120 5.63 17.53 -6.09
CA LYS A 120 6.37 18.79 -6.01
C LYS A 120 6.37 19.31 -4.57
N ARG A 121 5.21 19.31 -3.90
CA ARG A 121 5.08 19.80 -2.52
C ARG A 121 5.89 18.96 -1.52
N ILE A 122 5.87 17.62 -1.64
CA ILE A 122 6.70 16.74 -0.82
C ILE A 122 8.20 17.05 -1.00
N ARG A 123 8.63 17.26 -2.25
CA ARG A 123 10.04 17.61 -2.54
C ARG A 123 10.44 18.96 -1.97
N GLN A 124 9.57 19.96 -2.03
CA GLN A 124 9.82 21.27 -1.41
C GLN A 124 9.94 21.17 0.12
N GLU A 125 9.15 20.32 0.75
CA GLU A 125 9.28 20.06 2.18
C GLU A 125 10.61 19.38 2.53
N LEU A 126 11.02 18.39 1.72
CA LEU A 126 12.31 17.71 1.89
C LEU A 126 13.50 18.62 1.60
N ASP A 127 13.38 19.55 0.66
CA ASP A 127 14.39 20.57 0.34
C ASP A 127 14.54 21.58 1.49
N TYR A 128 13.40 21.96 2.09
CA TYR A 128 13.38 22.91 3.20
C TYR A 128 13.90 22.29 4.50
N GLU A 129 13.41 21.09 4.88
CA GLU A 129 13.80 20.42 6.12
C GLU A 129 13.55 18.91 6.05
N ALA A 130 14.58 18.13 5.72
CA ALA A 130 14.50 16.68 5.64
C ALA A 130 14.82 15.95 6.94
N SER A 131 15.38 16.61 7.95
CA SER A 131 15.91 15.94 9.14
C SER A 131 14.83 15.19 9.93
N GLU A 132 13.64 15.78 10.05
CA GLU A 132 12.53 15.13 10.73
C GLU A 132 12.05 13.88 9.96
N PHE A 133 11.95 13.97 8.64
CA PHE A 133 11.57 12.81 7.82
C PHE A 133 12.60 11.67 7.94
N ARG A 134 13.90 12.01 7.92
CA ARG A 134 14.99 11.05 8.17
C ARG A 134 14.89 10.42 9.56
N ARG A 135 14.60 11.22 10.59
CA ARG A 135 14.40 10.74 11.96
C ARG A 135 13.24 9.75 12.06
N ILE A 136 12.13 10.04 11.37
CA ILE A 136 10.98 9.13 11.29
C ILE A 136 11.39 7.81 10.63
N LEU A 137 12.05 7.86 9.47
CA LEU A 137 12.46 6.67 8.73
C LEU A 137 13.50 5.82 9.49
N SER A 138 14.39 6.44 10.25
CA SER A 138 15.43 5.77 11.04
C SER A 138 14.96 5.28 12.41
N HIS A 139 13.75 5.67 12.86
CA HIS A 139 13.24 5.28 14.15
C HIS A 139 13.08 3.76 14.26
N ASN A 140 13.65 3.14 15.30
CA ASN A 140 13.73 1.68 15.46
C ASN A 140 12.40 0.96 15.30
N LYS A 141 11.29 1.49 15.84
CA LYS A 141 9.95 0.88 15.71
C LYS A 141 9.46 0.83 14.26
N LEU A 142 9.88 1.78 13.42
CA LEU A 142 9.52 1.81 12.01
C LEU A 142 10.50 0.96 11.19
N SER A 143 11.81 1.22 11.33
CA SER A 143 12.84 0.58 10.52
C SER A 143 12.93 -0.93 10.74
N SER A 144 12.70 -1.44 11.96
CA SER A 144 12.70 -2.89 12.25
C SER A 144 11.52 -3.64 11.62
N VAL A 145 10.40 -2.97 11.39
CA VAL A 145 9.17 -3.57 10.82
C VAL A 145 9.11 -3.42 9.30
N TRP A 146 9.53 -2.25 8.79
CA TRP A 146 9.33 -1.85 7.40
C TRP A 146 10.63 -1.76 6.58
N GLY A 147 11.78 -1.78 7.24
CA GLY A 147 13.07 -1.55 6.60
C GLY A 147 13.21 -0.10 6.07
N SER A 148 13.75 0.04 4.88
CA SER A 148 13.95 1.34 4.22
C SER A 148 12.74 1.76 3.38
N LEU A 149 12.65 3.07 3.12
CA LEU A 149 11.70 3.64 2.15
C LEU A 149 11.85 2.96 0.79
N LYS A 150 10.72 2.64 0.16
CA LYS A 150 10.61 1.99 -1.16
C LYS A 150 9.89 2.91 -2.14
N GLY A 151 10.09 2.66 -3.42
CA GLY A 151 9.43 3.37 -4.51
C GLY A 151 10.35 3.59 -5.68
N GLU A 152 9.77 3.90 -6.83
CA GLU A 152 10.55 4.30 -8.00
C GLU A 152 11.27 5.62 -7.75
N GLN A 153 12.46 5.74 -8.33
CA GLN A 153 13.26 6.96 -8.28
C GLN A 153 13.56 7.47 -9.68
N LEU A 154 13.78 8.77 -9.78
CA LEU A 154 14.34 9.39 -10.98
C LEU A 154 15.82 8.98 -11.12
N LYS A 155 16.27 8.78 -12.34
CA LYS A 155 17.69 8.53 -12.66
C LYS A 155 18.56 9.77 -12.44
N THR A 156 17.99 10.95 -12.62
CA THR A 156 18.64 12.25 -12.49
C THR A 156 17.92 13.11 -11.46
N ALA A 157 18.53 14.21 -11.03
CA ALA A 157 17.86 15.21 -10.20
C ALA A 157 16.59 15.74 -10.87
N PRO A 158 15.49 15.98 -10.13
CA PRO A 158 14.32 16.70 -10.64
C PRO A 158 14.74 18.11 -11.12
N ARG A 159 13.95 18.70 -12.04
CA ARG A 159 14.31 19.95 -12.74
C ARG A 159 14.64 21.12 -11.81
N ASP A 160 13.92 21.26 -10.71
CA ASP A 160 13.99 22.42 -9.81
C ASP A 160 14.99 22.23 -8.67
N PHE A 161 15.83 21.17 -8.68
CA PHE A 161 16.73 20.83 -7.58
C PHE A 161 18.18 20.64 -8.09
N PRO A 162 19.21 21.17 -7.36
CA PRO A 162 20.60 20.99 -7.73
C PRO A 162 20.99 19.51 -7.63
N LYS A 163 21.91 19.08 -8.51
CA LYS A 163 22.31 17.65 -8.58
C LYS A 163 23.05 17.17 -7.33
N ASP A 164 23.73 18.07 -6.66
CA ASP A 164 24.53 17.86 -5.46
C ASP A 164 23.77 18.17 -4.14
N HIS A 165 22.43 18.27 -4.23
CA HIS A 165 21.59 18.49 -3.06
C HIS A 165 21.83 17.41 -1.99
N PRO A 166 22.02 17.75 -0.69
CA PRO A 166 22.33 16.78 0.38
C PRO A 166 21.26 15.72 0.58
N ASP A 167 19.99 16.06 0.32
CA ASP A 167 18.83 15.15 0.43
C ASP A 167 18.35 14.59 -0.91
N MET A 168 19.22 14.58 -1.93
CA MET A 168 18.90 14.10 -3.26
C MET A 168 18.40 12.62 -3.26
N ASP A 169 18.89 11.80 -2.33
CA ASP A 169 18.45 10.42 -2.16
C ASP A 169 16.93 10.31 -1.84
N LEU A 170 16.35 11.28 -1.13
CA LEU A 170 14.93 11.39 -0.85
C LEU A 170 14.16 12.13 -1.96
N ILE A 171 14.71 13.22 -2.48
CA ILE A 171 14.08 14.08 -3.50
C ILE A 171 13.85 13.33 -4.82
N LYS A 172 14.68 12.33 -5.15
CA LYS A 172 14.52 11.50 -6.35
C LYS A 172 13.32 10.56 -6.32
N PHE A 173 12.73 10.28 -5.17
CA PHE A 173 11.59 9.39 -5.11
C PHE A 173 10.40 9.94 -5.91
N LYS A 174 9.72 9.03 -6.63
CA LYS A 174 8.46 9.25 -7.33
C LYS A 174 7.27 8.67 -6.54
N GLN A 175 7.57 7.74 -5.65
CA GLN A 175 6.64 7.03 -4.78
C GLN A 175 7.27 6.95 -3.40
N PHE A 176 6.45 7.03 -2.36
CA PHE A 176 6.90 7.00 -0.98
C PHE A 176 6.18 5.88 -0.26
N LEU A 177 6.81 4.71 -0.16
CA LEU A 177 6.19 3.48 0.32
C LEU A 177 7.02 2.81 1.41
N LEU A 178 6.34 2.33 2.43
CA LEU A 178 6.84 1.33 3.35
C LEU A 178 6.15 0.01 2.99
N ILE A 179 6.93 -1.08 2.86
CA ILE A 179 6.43 -2.40 2.44
C ILE A 179 6.92 -3.44 3.44
N LYS A 180 5.98 -4.27 3.94
CA LYS A 180 6.25 -5.43 4.78
C LYS A 180 5.70 -6.68 4.10
N GLU A 181 6.58 -7.65 3.86
CA GLU A 181 6.23 -8.96 3.28
C GLU A 181 5.82 -9.95 4.37
N PHE A 182 5.04 -10.97 3.98
CA PHE A 182 4.56 -12.03 4.85
C PHE A 182 4.68 -13.39 4.18
N THR A 183 4.98 -14.40 4.98
CA THR A 183 4.90 -15.80 4.53
C THR A 183 3.45 -16.26 4.39
N ASP A 184 3.23 -17.34 3.63
CA ASP A 184 1.89 -17.93 3.47
C ASP A 184 1.32 -18.41 4.83
N GLU A 185 2.17 -18.84 5.76
CA GLU A 185 1.78 -19.27 7.10
C GLU A 185 1.28 -18.09 7.94
N GLN A 186 1.97 -16.96 7.89
CA GLN A 186 1.54 -15.73 8.58
C GLN A 186 0.19 -15.25 8.05
N VAL A 187 0.00 -15.25 6.73
CA VAL A 187 -1.27 -14.81 6.10
C VAL A 187 -2.44 -15.69 6.52
N LYS A 188 -2.23 -17.00 6.71
CA LYS A 188 -3.27 -17.94 7.14
C LYS A 188 -3.53 -17.94 8.66
N ASN A 189 -2.71 -17.22 9.43
CA ASN A 189 -2.87 -17.17 10.88
C ASN A 189 -4.12 -16.34 11.27
N ALA A 190 -4.85 -16.80 12.28
CA ALA A 190 -6.03 -16.09 12.80
C ALA A 190 -5.71 -14.72 13.43
N SER A 191 -4.43 -14.43 13.73
CA SER A 191 -3.98 -13.13 14.20
C SER A 191 -3.56 -12.17 13.09
N PHE A 192 -3.58 -12.58 11.81
CA PHE A 192 -3.01 -11.82 10.71
C PHE A 192 -3.62 -10.42 10.55
N ALA A 193 -4.95 -10.27 10.68
CA ALA A 193 -5.60 -8.96 10.64
C ALA A 193 -5.09 -8.03 11.77
N ALA A 194 -4.92 -8.56 12.98
CA ALA A 194 -4.37 -7.80 14.10
C ALA A 194 -2.89 -7.45 13.91
N GLU A 195 -2.08 -8.36 13.35
CA GLU A 195 -0.67 -8.10 13.01
C GLU A 195 -0.54 -6.97 11.97
N ILE A 196 -1.41 -6.96 10.95
CA ILE A 196 -1.48 -5.86 9.99
C ILE A 196 -1.80 -4.54 10.69
N SER A 197 -2.82 -4.52 11.55
CA SER A 197 -3.25 -3.31 12.26
C SER A 197 -2.13 -2.73 13.13
N GLU A 198 -1.43 -3.56 13.91
CA GLU A 198 -0.30 -3.12 14.73
C GLU A 198 0.89 -2.63 13.91
N ALA A 199 1.23 -3.31 12.80
CA ALA A 199 2.27 -2.86 11.91
C ALA A 199 1.95 -1.47 11.33
N ILE A 200 0.73 -1.27 10.82
CA ILE A 200 0.27 0.00 10.25
C ILE A 200 0.23 1.11 11.29
N LYS A 201 -0.20 0.82 12.53
CA LYS A 201 -0.17 1.77 13.64
C LYS A 201 1.24 2.30 13.90
N GLY A 202 2.26 1.43 13.80
CA GLY A 202 3.67 1.82 13.91
C GLY A 202 4.16 2.74 12.78
N ALA A 203 3.50 2.77 11.63
CA ALA A 203 3.84 3.61 10.49
C ALA A 203 3.08 4.96 10.44
N ARG A 204 2.25 5.27 11.44
CA ARG A 204 1.42 6.48 11.45
C ARG A 204 2.21 7.77 11.33
N THR A 205 3.31 7.91 12.07
CA THR A 205 4.16 9.12 12.02
C THR A 205 4.68 9.42 10.62
N PHE A 206 4.96 8.40 9.80
CA PHE A 206 5.33 8.55 8.40
C PHE A 206 4.18 9.17 7.57
N LEU A 207 2.95 8.66 7.73
CA LEU A 207 1.79 9.22 7.03
C LEU A 207 1.35 10.58 7.57
N ASP A 208 1.55 10.83 8.86
CA ASP A 208 1.19 12.11 9.47
C ASP A 208 2.15 13.22 8.98
N TRP A 209 3.44 12.94 8.86
CA TRP A 209 4.39 13.86 8.22
C TRP A 209 3.99 14.15 6.76
N MET A 210 3.65 13.12 5.98
CA MET A 210 3.18 13.28 4.61
C MET A 210 1.87 14.10 4.53
N SER A 211 0.95 13.87 5.46
CA SER A 211 -0.30 14.63 5.52
C SER A 211 -0.01 16.10 5.83
N HIS A 212 0.87 16.39 6.80
CA HIS A 212 1.29 17.74 7.13
C HIS A 212 1.89 18.43 5.89
N ALA A 213 2.89 17.82 5.26
CA ALA A 213 3.53 18.36 4.05
C ALA A 213 2.54 18.67 2.92
N LEU A 214 1.43 17.94 2.81
CA LEU A 214 0.44 18.09 1.73
C LEU A 214 -0.77 18.94 2.11
N THR A 215 -0.89 19.38 3.35
CA THR A 215 -2.03 20.17 3.84
C THR A 215 -1.63 21.51 4.45
N THR A 216 -0.32 21.82 4.41
CA THR A 216 0.22 23.10 4.85
C THR A 216 1.12 23.72 3.78
N ASN A 217 1.33 25.05 3.85
CA ASN A 217 2.40 25.74 3.14
C ASN A 217 3.76 25.57 3.88
N LEU A 218 4.83 26.18 3.36
CA LEU A 218 6.16 26.12 4.00
C LEU A 218 6.24 26.87 5.34
N ASP A 219 5.29 27.79 5.62
CA ASP A 219 5.18 28.51 6.88
C ASP A 219 4.36 27.71 7.93
N GLY A 220 3.87 26.51 7.57
CA GLY A 220 3.07 25.65 8.43
C GLY A 220 1.58 26.02 8.50
N GLU A 221 1.11 26.98 7.70
CA GLU A 221 -0.29 27.37 7.66
C GLU A 221 -1.10 26.38 6.82
N SER A 222 -2.33 26.07 7.26
CA SER A 222 -3.23 25.17 6.51
C SER A 222 -3.60 25.75 5.14
N ILE A 223 -3.59 24.88 4.13
CA ILE A 223 -4.02 25.16 2.75
C ILE A 223 -5.33 24.44 2.39
N LEU A 224 -6.04 23.92 3.40
CA LEU A 224 -7.35 23.27 3.28
C LEU A 224 -8.50 24.23 3.47
#